data_c15d93b94bfa97a89be1fbe84e267904
#
_entry.id   c15d93b94bfa97a89be1fbe84e267904
#
_cell.length_a   1.000
_cell.length_b   1.000
_cell.length_c   1.000
_cell.angle_alpha   90.00
_cell.angle_beta   90.00
_cell.angle_gamma   90.00
#
_symmetry.space_group_name_H-M   'P 1'
#
loop_
_entity.id
_entity.type
_entity.pdbx_description
1 polymer ?
#
loop_
_entity_poly.entity_id
_entity_poly.type
_entity_poly.pdbx_seq_one_letter_code
_entity_poly.pdbx_strand_id
1 'polypeptide(L)'
;MKMPDFHDLENAGVHEYHGTADALAEAAAAAGLGCLTVDLGRASSKRSLLAAFADGLHLPEHFGDNWDALADCLEDRDWLGKPGAVVRIAHSAAYRKSHPQDWETAEEILAEAAEFWRERHVPFWVLVG
;
A
#
# COMPACT_ATOMS: atom_id res chain seq x y z
N MET A 1 -14.84 -4.85 13.22
CA MET A 1 -13.59 -5.10 12.46
C MET A 1 -12.39 -5.06 13.39
N LYS A 2 -11.52 -6.01 13.26
CA LYS A 2 -10.37 -6.12 14.15
C LYS A 2 -9.13 -5.50 13.49
N MET A 3 -8.45 -4.61 14.22
CA MET A 3 -7.19 -4.01 13.79
C MET A 3 -6.09 -5.07 13.75
N PRO A 4 -5.30 -5.17 12.66
CA PRO A 4 -4.15 -6.07 12.64
C PRO A 4 -3.13 -5.72 13.72
N ASP A 5 -2.39 -6.71 14.17
CA ASP A 5 -1.27 -6.48 15.09
C ASP A 5 -0.03 -6.13 14.25
N PHE A 6 0.33 -4.87 14.23
CA PHE A 6 1.46 -4.38 13.42
C PHE A 6 2.83 -4.78 13.99
N HIS A 7 2.86 -5.42 15.14
CA HIS A 7 4.08 -6.02 15.68
C HIS A 7 4.30 -7.45 15.18
N ASP A 8 3.30 -8.04 14.55
CA ASP A 8 3.37 -9.42 14.04
C ASP A 8 3.87 -9.41 12.59
N LEU A 9 5.19 -9.44 12.44
CA LEU A 9 5.85 -9.38 11.13
C LEU A 9 5.41 -10.51 10.20
N GLU A 10 5.15 -11.70 10.72
CA GLU A 10 4.76 -12.85 9.91
C GLU A 10 3.45 -12.64 9.16
N ASN A 11 2.57 -11.82 9.70
CA ASN A 11 1.29 -11.49 9.09
C ASN A 11 1.31 -10.21 8.26
N ALA A 12 2.45 -9.53 8.15
CA ALA A 12 2.58 -8.36 7.30
C ALA A 12 2.26 -8.73 5.85
N GLY A 13 1.43 -7.93 5.20
CA GLY A 13 0.98 -8.20 3.85
C GLY A 13 -0.25 -7.38 3.51
N VAL A 14 -1.03 -7.86 2.54
CA VAL A 14 -2.25 -7.19 2.08
C VAL A 14 -3.45 -7.76 2.81
N HIS A 15 -4.23 -6.88 3.46
CA HIS A 15 -5.42 -7.25 4.24
C HIS A 15 -6.56 -6.30 3.96
N GLU A 16 -7.79 -6.79 4.10
CA GLU A 16 -8.97 -5.92 4.08
C GLU A 16 -9.06 -5.12 5.37
N TYR A 17 -9.51 -3.87 5.28
CA TYR A 17 -9.68 -3.01 6.45
C TYR A 17 -10.81 -2.02 6.20
N HIS A 18 -11.82 -2.04 7.06
CA HIS A 18 -12.99 -1.18 6.95
C HIS A 18 -13.19 -0.26 8.16
N GLY A 19 -12.17 -0.13 8.99
CA GLY A 19 -12.19 0.82 10.11
C GLY A 19 -11.87 2.24 9.66
N THR A 20 -11.67 3.14 10.63
CA THR A 20 -11.41 4.55 10.33
C THR A 20 -9.94 4.79 9.98
N ALA A 21 -9.70 5.87 9.23
CA ALA A 21 -8.34 6.30 8.92
C ALA A 21 -7.58 6.69 10.19
N ASP A 22 -8.24 7.37 11.13
CA ASP A 22 -7.63 7.82 12.37
C ASP A 22 -7.19 6.66 13.24
N ALA A 23 -8.04 5.63 13.38
CA ALA A 23 -7.69 4.44 14.17
C ALA A 23 -6.49 3.71 13.58
N LEU A 24 -6.43 3.63 12.24
CA LEU A 24 -5.31 2.98 11.56
C LEU A 24 -4.01 3.77 11.76
N ALA A 25 -4.07 5.10 11.60
CA ALA A 25 -2.91 5.96 11.79
C ALA A 25 -2.38 5.87 13.23
N GLU A 26 -3.26 5.84 14.22
CA GLU A 26 -2.87 5.70 15.62
C GLU A 26 -2.19 4.34 15.88
N ALA A 27 -2.74 3.27 15.33
CA ALA A 27 -2.18 1.94 15.51
C ALA A 27 -0.81 1.82 14.83
N ALA A 28 -0.64 2.40 13.63
CA ALA A 28 0.64 2.43 12.94
C ALA A 28 1.67 3.21 13.74
N ALA A 29 1.32 4.39 14.26
CA ALA A 29 2.20 5.21 15.07
C ALA A 29 2.61 4.49 16.35
N ALA A 30 1.68 3.79 17.01
CA ALA A 30 1.97 3.02 18.21
C ALA A 30 2.98 1.90 17.94
N ALA A 31 3.00 1.37 16.72
CA ALA A 31 3.97 0.36 16.30
C ALA A 31 5.27 0.96 15.75
N GLY A 32 5.38 2.29 15.71
CA GLY A 32 6.55 2.99 15.19
C GLY A 32 6.63 3.00 13.67
N LEU A 33 5.51 2.81 12.97
CA LEU A 33 5.46 2.74 11.50
C LEU A 33 4.89 4.03 10.91
N GLY A 34 5.37 4.41 9.73
CA GLY A 34 4.76 5.46 8.94
C GLY A 34 3.41 4.99 8.39
N CYS A 35 2.50 5.93 8.13
CA CYS A 35 1.21 5.63 7.53
C CYS A 35 1.01 6.47 6.28
N LEU A 36 0.77 5.83 5.14
CA LEU A 36 0.55 6.48 3.86
C LEU A 36 -0.84 6.11 3.35
N THR A 37 -1.48 7.03 2.64
CA THR A 37 -2.81 6.78 2.09
C THR A 37 -2.80 6.96 0.57
N VAL A 38 -3.32 5.95 -0.12
CA VAL A 38 -3.58 6.00 -1.56
C VAL A 38 -5.10 6.04 -1.73
N ASP A 39 -5.62 7.12 -2.31
CA ASP A 39 -7.06 7.30 -2.50
C ASP A 39 -7.44 6.95 -3.94
N LEU A 40 -8.24 5.91 -4.10
CA LEU A 40 -8.70 5.44 -5.41
C LEU A 40 -10.09 5.97 -5.79
N GLY A 41 -10.64 6.91 -5.02
CA GLY A 41 -11.99 7.42 -5.25
C GLY A 41 -12.18 8.07 -6.61
N ARG A 42 -11.12 8.58 -7.23
CA ARG A 42 -11.16 9.20 -8.55
C ARG A 42 -10.44 8.39 -9.63
N ALA A 43 -9.92 7.23 -9.29
CA ALA A 43 -9.24 6.40 -10.27
C ALA A 43 -10.27 5.77 -11.22
N SER A 44 -10.03 5.85 -12.52
CA SER A 44 -10.95 5.36 -13.55
C SER A 44 -10.24 4.62 -14.68
N SER A 45 -8.92 4.46 -14.60
CA SER A 45 -8.11 3.78 -15.61
C SER A 45 -6.82 3.30 -14.97
N LYS A 46 -6.07 2.47 -15.68
CA LYS A 46 -4.73 2.04 -15.25
C LYS A 46 -3.83 3.25 -14.99
N ARG A 47 -3.88 4.25 -15.88
CA ARG A 47 -3.05 5.44 -15.74
C ARG A 47 -3.38 6.23 -14.49
N SER A 48 -4.66 6.46 -14.20
CA SER A 48 -5.08 7.18 -13.01
C SER A 48 -4.85 6.36 -11.74
N LEU A 49 -4.91 5.03 -11.83
CA LEU A 49 -4.54 4.16 -10.72
C LEU A 49 -3.07 4.33 -10.35
N LEU A 50 -2.19 4.26 -11.35
CA LEU A 50 -0.75 4.44 -11.13
C LEU A 50 -0.44 5.84 -10.61
N ALA A 51 -1.13 6.86 -11.12
CA ALA A 51 -0.98 8.23 -10.64
C ALA A 51 -1.40 8.36 -9.17
N ALA A 52 -2.48 7.67 -8.77
CA ALA A 52 -2.92 7.67 -7.37
C ALA A 52 -1.87 7.04 -6.44
N PHE A 53 -1.23 5.95 -6.88
CA PHE A 53 -0.13 5.35 -6.12
C PHE A 53 1.05 6.30 -6.02
N ALA A 54 1.45 6.93 -7.12
CA ALA A 54 2.57 7.87 -7.12
C ALA A 54 2.33 9.03 -6.16
N ASP A 55 1.13 9.57 -6.16
CA ASP A 55 0.75 10.69 -5.29
C ASP A 55 0.69 10.27 -3.82
N GLY A 56 -0.02 9.18 -3.52
CA GLY A 56 -0.21 8.73 -2.14
C GLY A 56 1.04 8.19 -1.49
N LEU A 57 1.92 7.58 -2.25
CA LEU A 57 3.16 6.98 -1.77
C LEU A 57 4.37 7.91 -1.92
N HIS A 58 4.17 9.12 -2.45
CA HIS A 58 5.26 10.09 -2.66
C HIS A 58 6.39 9.51 -3.49
N LEU A 59 6.05 8.84 -4.60
CA LEU A 59 7.04 8.23 -5.46
C LEU A 59 7.87 9.30 -6.20
N PRO A 60 9.09 8.97 -6.65
CA PRO A 60 9.94 9.94 -7.34
C PRO A 60 9.30 10.49 -8.61
N GLU A 61 9.67 11.71 -9.00
CA GLU A 61 9.16 12.34 -10.22
C GLU A 61 9.47 11.54 -11.49
N HIS A 62 10.53 10.75 -11.47
CA HIS A 62 10.91 9.91 -12.58
C HIS A 62 10.17 8.58 -12.62
N PHE A 63 9.13 8.43 -11.80
CA PHE A 63 8.29 7.24 -11.82
C PHE A 63 7.67 7.07 -13.22
N GLY A 64 7.90 5.89 -13.82
CA GLY A 64 7.61 5.64 -15.23
C GLY A 64 6.16 5.29 -15.58
N ASP A 65 5.20 5.48 -14.68
CA ASP A 65 3.76 5.20 -14.90
C ASP A 65 3.49 3.80 -15.46
N ASN A 66 4.24 2.79 -15.00
CA ASN A 66 4.01 1.40 -15.39
C ASN A 66 4.17 0.47 -14.19
N TRP A 67 3.71 -0.77 -14.36
CA TRP A 67 3.73 -1.76 -13.28
C TRP A 67 5.14 -2.07 -12.79
N ASP A 68 6.10 -2.19 -13.70
CA ASP A 68 7.48 -2.48 -13.33
C ASP A 68 8.09 -1.35 -12.49
N ALA A 69 7.81 -0.10 -12.87
CA ALA A 69 8.28 1.06 -12.12
C ALA A 69 7.66 1.09 -10.71
N LEU A 70 6.38 0.74 -10.58
CA LEU A 70 5.72 0.66 -9.29
C LEU A 70 6.39 -0.40 -8.41
N ALA A 71 6.62 -1.59 -8.96
CA ALA A 71 7.27 -2.67 -8.21
C ALA A 71 8.67 -2.26 -7.74
N ASP A 72 9.46 -1.65 -8.61
CA ASP A 72 10.80 -1.20 -8.28
C ASP A 72 10.80 -0.15 -7.18
N CYS A 73 9.89 0.82 -7.26
CA CYS A 73 9.79 1.87 -6.24
C CYS A 73 9.36 1.30 -4.88
N LEU A 74 8.45 0.34 -4.86
CA LEU A 74 7.99 -0.26 -3.61
C LEU A 74 9.06 -1.09 -2.91
N GLU A 75 10.06 -1.56 -3.63
CA GLU A 75 11.15 -2.36 -3.06
C GLU A 75 12.44 -1.55 -2.88
N ASP A 76 12.33 -0.22 -2.97
CA ASP A 76 13.46 0.68 -2.81
C ASP A 76 13.60 1.09 -1.34
N ARG A 77 14.78 0.84 -0.76
CA ARG A 77 15.09 1.20 0.62
C ARG A 77 15.01 2.69 0.88
N ASP A 78 15.40 3.49 -0.10
CA ASP A 78 15.37 4.94 0.04
C ASP A 78 13.94 5.46 0.11
N TRP A 79 13.02 4.77 -0.56
CA TRP A 79 11.61 5.13 -0.51
C TRP A 79 10.96 4.73 0.82
N LEU A 80 11.11 3.46 1.23
CA LEU A 80 10.36 2.95 2.38
C LEU A 80 10.78 3.60 3.69
N GLY A 81 12.05 3.84 3.88
CA GLY A 81 12.56 4.34 5.14
C GLY A 81 12.43 3.30 6.24
N LYS A 82 12.79 3.69 7.43
CA LYS A 82 12.70 2.81 8.59
C LYS A 82 11.77 3.41 9.63
N PRO A 83 11.11 2.58 10.41
CA PRO A 83 11.23 1.11 10.54
C PRO A 83 10.31 0.32 9.62
N GLY A 84 9.52 0.96 8.80
CA GLY A 84 8.56 0.34 7.91
C GLY A 84 7.35 1.22 7.69
N ALA A 85 6.30 0.69 7.06
CA ALA A 85 5.13 1.49 6.72
C ALA A 85 3.84 0.69 6.70
N VAL A 86 2.75 1.39 6.93
CA VAL A 86 1.38 0.94 6.71
C VAL A 86 0.81 1.78 5.57
N VAL A 87 0.38 1.13 4.50
CA VAL A 87 -0.25 1.79 3.36
C VAL A 87 -1.75 1.51 3.41
N ARG A 88 -2.54 2.57 3.50
CA ARG A 88 -4.00 2.47 3.42
C ARG A 88 -4.44 2.73 1.99
N ILE A 89 -5.17 1.79 1.40
CA ILE A 89 -5.80 1.98 0.09
C ILE A 89 -7.26 2.35 0.36
N ALA A 90 -7.62 3.60 0.10
CA ALA A 90 -8.94 4.12 0.41
C ALA A 90 -9.84 4.15 -0.82
N HIS A 91 -11.12 3.90 -0.62
CA HIS A 91 -12.16 4.06 -1.66
C HIS A 91 -11.89 3.20 -2.89
N SER A 92 -11.46 1.96 -2.69
CA SER A 92 -11.09 1.07 -3.79
C SER A 92 -12.25 0.30 -4.41
N ALA A 93 -13.41 0.25 -3.75
CA ALA A 93 -14.50 -0.63 -4.15
C ALA A 93 -14.97 -0.44 -5.59
N ALA A 94 -15.19 0.80 -6.02
CA ALA A 94 -15.63 1.09 -7.38
C ALA A 94 -14.58 0.71 -8.42
N TYR A 95 -13.31 0.98 -8.13
CA TYR A 95 -12.23 0.62 -9.04
C TYR A 95 -12.06 -0.89 -9.17
N ARG A 96 -12.12 -1.61 -8.06
CA ARG A 96 -12.02 -3.07 -8.03
C ARG A 96 -13.12 -3.73 -8.84
N LYS A 97 -14.32 -3.14 -8.80
CA LYS A 97 -15.48 -3.65 -9.53
C LYS A 97 -15.37 -3.37 -11.03
N SER A 98 -14.93 -2.17 -11.41
CA SER A 98 -14.88 -1.76 -12.82
C SER A 98 -13.61 -2.20 -13.54
N HIS A 99 -12.50 -2.39 -12.81
CA HIS A 99 -11.19 -2.74 -13.38
C HIS A 99 -10.55 -3.89 -12.59
N PRO A 100 -11.20 -5.07 -12.55
CA PRO A 100 -10.72 -6.16 -11.70
C PRO A 100 -9.33 -6.69 -12.10
N GLN A 101 -8.97 -6.65 -13.37
CA GLN A 101 -7.66 -7.11 -13.82
C GLN A 101 -6.54 -6.18 -13.41
N ASP A 102 -6.75 -4.87 -13.57
CA ASP A 102 -5.77 -3.89 -13.12
C ASP A 102 -5.58 -3.94 -11.62
N TRP A 103 -6.68 -4.11 -10.88
CA TRP A 103 -6.60 -4.25 -9.43
C TRP A 103 -5.84 -5.51 -9.01
N GLU A 104 -6.09 -6.63 -9.69
CA GLU A 104 -5.38 -7.87 -9.42
C GLU A 104 -3.87 -7.70 -9.60
N THR A 105 -3.45 -7.02 -10.67
CA THR A 105 -2.04 -6.74 -10.91
C THR A 105 -1.45 -5.85 -9.82
N ALA A 106 -2.16 -4.80 -9.42
CA ALA A 106 -1.72 -3.93 -8.34
C ALA A 106 -1.58 -4.70 -7.03
N GLU A 107 -2.56 -5.53 -6.71
CA GLU A 107 -2.56 -6.32 -5.48
C GLU A 107 -1.40 -7.31 -5.43
N GLU A 108 -1.09 -7.95 -6.56
CA GLU A 108 0.07 -8.84 -6.65
C GLU A 108 1.37 -8.10 -6.39
N ILE A 109 1.53 -6.91 -6.98
CA ILE A 109 2.72 -6.08 -6.77
C ILE A 109 2.85 -5.68 -5.30
N LEU A 110 1.75 -5.28 -4.68
CA LEU A 110 1.75 -4.92 -3.26
C LEU A 110 2.09 -6.12 -2.37
N ALA A 111 1.54 -7.28 -2.67
CA ALA A 111 1.81 -8.51 -1.93
C ALA A 111 3.28 -8.93 -2.06
N GLU A 112 3.83 -8.85 -3.25
CA GLU A 112 5.24 -9.15 -3.49
C GLU A 112 6.16 -8.18 -2.76
N ALA A 113 5.81 -6.90 -2.73
CA ALA A 113 6.57 -5.90 -1.98
C ALA A 113 6.54 -6.21 -0.49
N ALA A 114 5.38 -6.59 0.05
CA ALA A 114 5.26 -6.95 1.45
C ALA A 114 6.12 -8.16 1.80
N GLU A 115 6.16 -9.16 0.92
CA GLU A 115 7.00 -10.35 1.10
C GLU A 115 8.49 -9.98 1.03
N PHE A 116 8.87 -9.15 0.06
CA PHE A 116 10.24 -8.65 -0.07
C PHE A 116 10.74 -8.02 1.24
N TRP A 117 9.92 -7.14 1.84
CA TRP A 117 10.29 -6.47 3.08
C TRP A 117 10.23 -7.40 4.29
N ARG A 118 9.26 -8.32 4.34
CA ARG A 118 9.18 -9.30 5.42
C ARG A 118 10.43 -10.18 5.50
N GLU A 119 10.96 -10.59 4.34
CA GLU A 119 12.21 -11.36 4.29
C GLU A 119 13.41 -10.57 4.85
N ARG A 120 13.30 -9.24 4.85
CA ARG A 120 14.32 -8.34 5.37
C ARG A 120 13.99 -7.84 6.77
N HIS A 121 12.98 -8.44 7.39
CA HIS A 121 12.52 -8.09 8.74
C HIS A 121 12.02 -6.64 8.85
N VAL A 122 11.46 -6.10 7.77
CA VAL A 122 10.87 -4.77 7.74
C VAL A 122 9.35 -4.92 7.55
N PRO A 123 8.52 -4.40 8.47
CA PRO A 123 7.08 -4.49 8.32
C PRO A 123 6.57 -3.56 7.23
N PHE A 124 5.86 -4.14 6.27
CA PHE A 124 5.19 -3.40 5.21
C PHE A 124 3.77 -3.96 5.09
N TRP A 125 2.80 -3.15 5.49
CA TRP A 125 1.40 -3.54 5.56
C TRP A 125 0.59 -2.77 4.52
N VAL A 126 -0.36 -3.44 3.89
CA VAL A 126 -1.30 -2.79 2.97
C VAL A 126 -2.71 -3.12 3.44
N LEU A 127 -3.47 -2.09 3.78
CA LEU A 127 -4.83 -2.20 4.31
C LEU A 127 -5.80 -1.63 3.27
N VAL A 128 -6.65 -2.49 2.72
CA VAL A 128 -7.51 -2.17 1.58
C VAL A 128 -8.95 -1.96 2.04
N GLY A 129 -9.49 -0.80 1.73
CA GLY A 129 -10.88 -0.48 2.06
C GLY A 129 -11.63 0.32 1.02
#